data_eb7581cdf53d8dc168febaa881ad5443
#
_entry.id   eb7581cdf53d8dc168febaa881ad5443
#
_cell.length_a   1.000
_cell.length_b   1.000
_cell.length_c   1.000
_cell.angle_alpha   90.00
_cell.angle_beta   90.00
_cell.angle_gamma   90.00
#
_symmetry.space_group_name_H-M   'P 1'
#
loop_
_entity.id
_entity.type
_entity.pdbx_description
1 polymer ?
#
loop_
_entity_poly.entity_id
_entity_poly.type
_entity_poly.pdbx_seq_one_letter_code
_entity_poly.pdbx_strand_id
1 'polypeptide(L)'
;MSKNLLTKVTAFALSAAMSVTLLSGCGNNVTDKDEQGRTIISVGGWPTKEGKEKENIEAKKARFEEANKDFVIQGDQWGFDLKSFYAKAAAGQLPVIYNTYFTEVSQIIAAGYSADLTDELKKQGLYDKINKDVLKIVSKDGRVYAFPHAAYIFGIAYNVDDFQAAGLMNADGTPQQPKTWDELAQFAVKLKQTTGRPGFVFPTANNNGGWQFTQIAWSYGANFMEKGSDGKWKAVFNSPEAAEALQWIKDLKWKYDVLPANTLIDHTELYKTFGTRGASMVIGAGDTPGKIVSYDMKPNSIGMMAIPAGPKKWVTLMGGGVYAISNKASEKQIEGALKWLQMTCTPDATDEYKINTEQSFQERAEKGFLVGVKSMSQWNTESSALKFRDEMIDKYANGDPAHVKLYNDFVQDLGGCELRPEEPVCAQELYGILDNCIQEVLTNKDADPKTLLEKANSDFQKNYLDNLDY
;
A
#
# COMPACT_ATOMS: atom_id res chain seq x y z
N MET A 1 79.42 -14.95 10.30
CA MET A 1 79.88 -15.48 9.03
C MET A 1 78.87 -15.10 7.98
N SER A 2 79.11 -14.03 7.20
CA SER A 2 79.69 -14.05 5.88
C SER A 2 78.80 -14.74 4.85
N LYS A 3 78.34 -14.19 3.77
CA LYS A 3 78.81 -13.19 2.79
C LYS A 3 77.64 -12.89 1.83
N ASN A 4 77.43 -11.63 1.49
CA ASN A 4 77.43 -11.03 0.16
C ASN A 4 77.17 -11.95 -1.06
N LEU A 5 76.26 -11.57 -1.94
CA LEU A 5 76.65 -11.14 -3.29
C LEU A 5 75.53 -10.36 -4.01
N LEU A 6 75.95 -9.21 -4.48
CA LEU A 6 75.34 -8.35 -5.50
C LEU A 6 75.16 -9.05 -6.85
N THR A 7 74.20 -8.61 -7.62
CA THR A 7 74.20 -8.20 -9.05
C THR A 7 72.97 -8.64 -9.74
N LYS A 8 72.17 -7.91 -10.49
CA LYS A 8 72.37 -6.84 -11.47
C LYS A 8 71.07 -6.15 -11.79
N VAL A 9 71.15 -4.86 -11.97
CA VAL A 9 70.17 -3.97 -12.55
C VAL A 9 69.94 -4.35 -14.01
N THR A 10 68.66 -4.44 -14.38
CA THR A 10 68.24 -4.18 -15.76
C THR A 10 66.94 -3.31 -15.69
N ALA A 11 67.10 -2.08 -16.08
CA ALA A 11 66.07 -1.08 -16.24
C ALA A 11 65.24 -1.45 -17.43
N PHE A 12 63.90 -1.59 -17.17
CA PHE A 12 62.89 -1.48 -18.20
C PHE A 12 62.02 -0.25 -17.86
N ALA A 13 62.24 0.79 -18.65
CA ALA A 13 61.40 1.96 -18.64
C ALA A 13 60.02 1.57 -19.20
N LEU A 14 58.98 1.49 -18.34
CA LEU A 14 57.58 1.57 -18.75
C LEU A 14 57.06 2.93 -18.34
N SER A 15 56.75 3.72 -19.33
CA SER A 15 56.07 5.00 -19.27
C SER A 15 54.76 4.88 -18.50
N ALA A 16 54.74 5.39 -17.27
CA ALA A 16 53.52 5.63 -16.52
C ALA A 16 52.81 6.83 -17.14
N ALA A 17 51.77 6.57 -17.92
CA ALA A 17 50.80 7.58 -18.24
C ALA A 17 50.02 7.89 -16.94
N MET A 18 50.41 8.95 -16.23
CA MET A 18 49.62 9.56 -15.19
C MET A 18 48.37 10.15 -15.83
N SER A 19 47.26 9.42 -15.74
CA SER A 19 45.94 9.99 -15.92
C SER A 19 45.67 10.95 -14.77
N VAL A 20 45.86 12.23 -15.02
CA VAL A 20 45.40 13.30 -14.14
C VAL A 20 43.89 13.27 -14.18
N THR A 21 43.28 12.61 -13.22
CA THR A 21 41.85 12.81 -12.90
C THR A 21 41.71 14.20 -12.30
N LEU A 22 41.35 15.14 -13.13
CA LEU A 22 40.84 16.44 -12.71
C LEU A 22 39.63 16.17 -11.81
N LEU A 23 39.78 16.43 -10.52
CA LEU A 23 38.69 16.66 -9.58
C LEU A 23 37.95 17.92 -10.05
N SER A 24 36.99 17.74 -10.95
CA SER A 24 35.99 18.75 -11.22
C SER A 24 35.00 18.70 -10.10
N GLY A 25 35.02 19.69 -9.24
CA GLY A 25 34.08 19.85 -8.16
C GLY A 25 32.65 20.08 -8.65
N CYS A 26 31.71 19.57 -7.88
CA CYS A 26 30.31 19.99 -7.73
C CYS A 26 29.54 20.36 -9.00
N GLY A 27 28.87 19.37 -9.53
CA GLY A 27 27.79 19.46 -10.49
C GLY A 27 27.57 18.08 -11.07
N ASN A 28 26.81 17.21 -10.37
CA ASN A 28 26.33 15.98 -10.98
C ASN A 28 25.33 16.37 -12.08
N ASN A 29 25.83 16.66 -13.28
CA ASN A 29 25.05 16.50 -14.49
C ASN A 29 24.85 14.99 -14.69
N VAL A 30 23.82 14.44 -14.10
CA VAL A 30 23.32 13.13 -14.51
C VAL A 30 22.97 13.31 -15.98
N THR A 31 23.78 12.74 -16.87
CA THR A 31 23.47 12.75 -18.30
C THR A 31 22.19 11.96 -18.46
N ASP A 32 21.14 12.61 -18.96
CA ASP A 32 19.85 11.99 -19.26
C ASP A 32 19.91 11.08 -20.51
N LYS A 33 21.11 10.87 -21.06
CA LYS A 33 21.37 10.04 -22.25
C LYS A 33 22.56 9.12 -22.06
N ASP A 34 22.44 7.93 -22.65
CA ASP A 34 23.56 6.98 -22.75
C ASP A 34 24.53 7.35 -23.90
N GLU A 35 25.58 6.57 -24.06
CA GLU A 35 26.59 6.76 -25.12
C GLU A 35 26.02 6.67 -26.54
N GLN A 36 24.86 6.07 -26.72
CA GLN A 36 24.15 5.94 -28.00
C GLN A 36 23.12 7.06 -28.21
N GLY A 37 23.02 8.00 -27.27
CA GLY A 37 22.07 9.13 -27.32
C GLY A 37 20.64 8.77 -26.92
N ARG A 38 20.38 7.57 -26.39
CA ARG A 38 19.09 7.14 -25.88
C ARG A 38 18.80 7.77 -24.52
N THR A 39 17.55 8.14 -24.29
CA THR A 39 17.13 8.71 -23.01
C THR A 39 17.13 7.65 -21.91
N ILE A 40 17.87 7.90 -20.83
CA ILE A 40 17.96 7.00 -19.67
C ILE A 40 16.74 7.23 -18.76
N ILE A 41 16.05 6.13 -18.41
CA ILE A 41 14.99 6.12 -17.42
C ILE A 41 15.45 5.23 -16.26
N SER A 42 15.85 5.84 -15.14
CA SER A 42 16.17 5.10 -13.93
C SER A 42 14.91 4.71 -13.17
N VAL A 43 14.84 3.44 -12.75
CA VAL A 43 13.66 2.86 -12.08
C VAL A 43 14.08 2.36 -10.71
N GLY A 44 13.53 2.98 -9.67
CA GLY A 44 13.78 2.62 -8.27
C GLY A 44 13.18 1.28 -7.87
N GLY A 45 13.75 0.68 -6.82
CA GLY A 45 13.30 -0.61 -6.29
C GLY A 45 13.69 -1.79 -7.17
N TRP A 46 14.77 -1.68 -7.95
CA TRP A 46 15.20 -2.76 -8.84
C TRP A 46 15.66 -3.98 -8.05
N PRO A 47 15.16 -5.20 -8.35
CA PRO A 47 15.52 -6.41 -7.63
C PRO A 47 17.03 -6.71 -7.71
N THR A 48 17.64 -6.95 -6.56
CA THR A 48 19.07 -7.30 -6.46
C THR A 48 19.31 -8.80 -6.35
N LYS A 49 18.31 -9.53 -5.83
CA LYS A 49 18.39 -10.98 -5.64
C LYS A 49 18.03 -11.70 -6.93
N GLU A 50 18.81 -12.73 -7.26
CA GLU A 50 18.46 -13.63 -8.37
C GLU A 50 17.15 -14.36 -8.07
N GLY A 51 16.33 -14.53 -9.10
CA GLY A 51 15.03 -15.20 -9.01
C GLY A 51 14.00 -14.63 -9.98
N LYS A 52 12.80 -15.17 -9.91
CA LYS A 52 11.70 -14.90 -10.85
C LYS A 52 11.36 -13.40 -10.97
N GLU A 53 11.46 -12.64 -9.89
CA GLU A 53 11.16 -11.21 -9.90
C GLU A 53 12.17 -10.45 -10.78
N LYS A 54 13.47 -10.73 -10.60
CA LYS A 54 14.53 -10.13 -11.42
C LYS A 54 14.43 -10.57 -12.87
N GLU A 55 14.19 -11.85 -13.13
CA GLU A 55 13.99 -12.37 -14.49
C GLU A 55 12.83 -11.66 -15.19
N ASN A 56 11.71 -11.47 -14.52
CA ASN A 56 10.52 -10.81 -15.07
C ASN A 56 10.79 -9.34 -15.42
N ILE A 57 11.47 -8.58 -14.54
CA ILE A 57 11.73 -7.17 -14.80
C ILE A 57 12.78 -6.97 -15.89
N GLU A 58 13.79 -7.86 -15.98
CA GLU A 58 14.78 -7.84 -17.08
C GLU A 58 14.11 -8.21 -18.43
N ALA A 59 13.22 -9.19 -18.44
CA ALA A 59 12.44 -9.51 -19.63
C ALA A 59 11.52 -8.36 -20.06
N LYS A 60 10.89 -7.66 -19.10
CA LYS A 60 10.10 -6.46 -19.37
C LYS A 60 10.99 -5.35 -19.96
N LYS A 61 12.18 -5.13 -19.38
CA LYS A 61 13.15 -4.15 -19.89
C LYS A 61 13.53 -4.45 -21.34
N ALA A 62 13.88 -5.69 -21.64
CA ALA A 62 14.24 -6.08 -23.01
C ALA A 62 13.12 -5.78 -24.02
N ARG A 63 11.86 -6.15 -23.69
CA ARG A 63 10.70 -5.86 -24.55
C ARG A 63 10.45 -4.35 -24.68
N PHE A 64 10.60 -3.57 -23.60
CA PHE A 64 10.44 -2.14 -23.64
C PHE A 64 11.45 -1.48 -24.58
N GLU A 65 12.73 -1.82 -24.45
CA GLU A 65 13.83 -1.25 -25.26
C GLU A 65 13.76 -1.69 -26.71
N GLU A 66 13.21 -2.89 -26.99
CA GLU A 66 12.94 -3.34 -28.34
C GLU A 66 11.86 -2.50 -29.03
N ALA A 67 10.77 -2.20 -28.31
CA ALA A 67 9.65 -1.42 -28.84
C ALA A 67 9.92 0.09 -28.83
N ASN A 68 10.85 0.59 -28.01
CA ASN A 68 11.09 2.01 -27.76
C ASN A 68 12.59 2.35 -27.89
N LYS A 69 13.10 2.38 -29.11
CA LYS A 69 14.55 2.50 -29.41
C LYS A 69 15.20 3.80 -28.90
N ASP A 70 14.42 4.82 -28.60
CA ASP A 70 14.90 6.10 -28.06
C ASP A 70 15.19 6.06 -26.56
N PHE A 71 14.84 4.97 -25.87
CA PHE A 71 14.91 4.84 -24.42
C PHE A 71 15.78 3.66 -23.98
N VAL A 72 16.36 3.79 -22.81
CA VAL A 72 17.04 2.70 -22.09
C VAL A 72 16.62 2.71 -20.63
N ILE A 73 16.31 1.55 -20.07
CA ILE A 73 15.94 1.40 -18.67
C ILE A 73 17.18 1.10 -17.85
N GLN A 74 17.36 1.86 -16.79
CA GLN A 74 18.44 1.66 -15.81
C GLN A 74 17.83 1.33 -14.44
N GLY A 75 18.10 0.15 -13.92
CA GLY A 75 17.66 -0.25 -12.58
C GLY A 75 18.40 0.54 -11.49
N ASP A 76 17.67 1.09 -10.53
CA ASP A 76 18.18 1.67 -9.29
C ASP A 76 17.74 0.80 -8.11
N GLN A 77 18.66 0.34 -7.28
CA GLN A 77 18.38 -0.54 -6.14
C GLN A 77 17.63 0.16 -5.01
N TRP A 78 17.68 1.49 -4.97
CA TRP A 78 17.00 2.24 -3.93
C TRP A 78 15.47 2.10 -4.10
N GLY A 79 14.81 1.55 -3.09
CA GLY A 79 13.36 1.58 -2.92
C GLY A 79 12.96 2.73 -2.02
N PHE A 80 11.69 3.14 -2.12
CA PHE A 80 11.15 4.20 -1.28
C PHE A 80 11.28 3.82 0.20
N ASP A 81 11.91 4.70 0.96
CA ASP A 81 12.02 4.65 2.41
C ASP A 81 11.88 6.08 2.95
N LEU A 82 10.88 6.32 3.76
CA LEU A 82 10.53 7.66 4.24
C LEU A 82 11.68 8.35 4.98
N LYS A 83 12.50 7.60 5.72
CA LYS A 83 13.62 8.15 6.49
C LYS A 83 14.73 8.72 5.62
N SER A 84 14.94 8.17 4.42
CA SER A 84 15.98 8.59 3.49
C SER A 84 15.46 9.44 2.33
N PHE A 85 14.15 9.42 2.07
CA PHE A 85 13.53 10.02 0.90
C PHE A 85 13.85 11.52 0.76
N TYR A 86 13.56 12.32 1.77
CA TYR A 86 13.70 13.78 1.67
C TYR A 86 15.16 14.22 1.52
N ALA A 87 16.09 13.54 2.20
CA ALA A 87 17.52 13.82 2.03
C ALA A 87 17.99 13.49 0.60
N LYS A 88 17.54 12.36 0.05
CA LYS A 88 17.87 11.94 -1.33
C LYS A 88 17.24 12.86 -2.36
N ALA A 89 15.99 13.27 -2.13
CA ALA A 89 15.26 14.20 -2.98
C ALA A 89 15.93 15.58 -3.04
N ALA A 90 16.29 16.15 -1.87
CA ALA A 90 17.00 17.42 -1.77
C ALA A 90 18.36 17.39 -2.43
N ALA A 91 19.06 16.24 -2.37
CA ALA A 91 20.34 16.02 -3.06
C ALA A 91 20.18 15.80 -4.58
N GLY A 92 18.95 15.73 -5.12
CA GLY A 92 18.69 15.45 -6.54
C GLY A 92 19.08 14.04 -6.97
N GLN A 93 19.04 13.08 -6.04
CA GLN A 93 19.49 11.70 -6.23
C GLN A 93 18.33 10.69 -6.36
N LEU A 94 17.10 11.16 -6.54
CA LEU A 94 15.98 10.27 -6.82
C LEU A 94 16.10 9.64 -8.20
N PRO A 95 15.75 8.35 -8.37
CA PRO A 95 15.57 7.79 -9.71
C PRO A 95 14.45 8.52 -10.45
N VAL A 96 14.42 8.41 -11.77
CA VAL A 96 13.36 9.00 -12.60
C VAL A 96 11.99 8.51 -12.15
N ILE A 97 11.85 7.20 -11.94
CA ILE A 97 10.63 6.58 -11.42
C ILE A 97 10.90 6.03 -10.02
N TYR A 98 10.06 6.39 -9.07
CA TYR A 98 10.04 5.77 -7.75
C TYR A 98 8.61 5.47 -7.29
N ASN A 99 8.43 4.40 -6.54
CA ASN A 99 7.14 4.05 -6.02
C ASN A 99 6.96 4.67 -4.63
N THR A 100 5.70 4.99 -4.25
CA THR A 100 5.35 5.42 -2.90
C THR A 100 3.87 5.14 -2.60
N TYR A 101 3.41 5.50 -1.39
CA TYR A 101 2.05 5.28 -0.92
C TYR A 101 1.18 6.51 -1.13
N PHE A 102 -0.14 6.34 -1.12
CA PHE A 102 -1.09 7.46 -1.16
C PHE A 102 -0.86 8.47 -0.04
N THR A 103 -0.43 8.01 1.15
CA THR A 103 -0.11 8.85 2.32
C THR A 103 0.96 9.90 2.06
N GLU A 104 1.89 9.64 1.14
CA GLU A 104 3.05 10.50 0.92
C GLU A 104 2.86 11.51 -0.22
N VAL A 105 1.88 11.27 -1.10
CA VAL A 105 1.72 12.04 -2.35
C VAL A 105 1.56 13.53 -2.08
N SER A 106 0.71 13.90 -1.13
CA SER A 106 0.45 15.32 -0.81
C SER A 106 1.71 16.06 -0.35
N GLN A 107 2.52 15.45 0.51
CA GLN A 107 3.76 16.04 1.01
C GLN A 107 4.84 16.09 -0.08
N ILE A 108 4.96 15.05 -0.90
CA ILE A 108 5.90 15.01 -2.03
C ILE A 108 5.58 16.10 -3.05
N ILE A 109 4.29 16.31 -3.35
CA ILE A 109 3.84 17.39 -4.24
C ILE A 109 4.13 18.76 -3.59
N ALA A 110 3.82 18.93 -2.30
CA ALA A 110 4.05 20.19 -1.59
C ALA A 110 5.54 20.56 -1.56
N ALA A 111 6.43 19.59 -1.36
CA ALA A 111 7.88 19.75 -1.38
C ALA A 111 8.46 19.90 -2.81
N GLY A 112 7.64 19.73 -3.85
CA GLY A 112 8.08 19.90 -5.24
C GLY A 112 9.01 18.81 -5.74
N TYR A 113 8.93 17.59 -5.21
CA TYR A 113 9.82 16.48 -5.61
C TYR A 113 9.21 15.55 -6.68
N SER A 114 7.99 15.83 -7.11
CA SER A 114 7.32 15.11 -8.20
C SER A 114 7.11 16.01 -9.42
N ALA A 115 7.30 15.47 -10.60
CA ALA A 115 7.02 16.15 -11.86
C ALA A 115 5.50 16.25 -12.12
N ASP A 116 5.09 17.30 -12.83
CA ASP A 116 3.74 17.41 -13.38
C ASP A 116 3.59 16.47 -14.59
N LEU A 117 2.66 15.55 -14.50
CA LEU A 117 2.42 14.52 -15.51
C LEU A 117 1.21 14.84 -16.41
N THR A 118 0.48 15.92 -16.11
CA THR A 118 -0.86 16.20 -16.67
C THR A 118 -0.90 16.16 -18.18
N ASP A 119 0.00 16.92 -18.82
CA ASP A 119 -0.03 17.09 -20.26
C ASP A 119 0.39 15.80 -20.99
N GLU A 120 1.36 15.08 -20.44
CA GLU A 120 1.79 13.80 -21.02
C GLU A 120 0.75 12.68 -20.78
N LEU A 121 0.07 12.66 -19.62
CA LEU A 121 -1.06 11.75 -19.37
C LEU A 121 -2.22 12.00 -20.35
N LYS A 122 -2.53 13.27 -20.65
CA LYS A 122 -3.55 13.61 -21.66
C LYS A 122 -3.11 13.19 -23.06
N LYS A 123 -1.88 13.48 -23.43
CA LYS A 123 -1.30 13.11 -24.74
C LYS A 123 -1.31 11.58 -24.95
N GLN A 124 -1.03 10.80 -23.91
CA GLN A 124 -1.08 9.34 -23.95
C GLN A 124 -2.48 8.75 -23.71
N GLY A 125 -3.52 9.58 -23.53
CA GLY A 125 -4.91 9.16 -23.37
C GLY A 125 -5.20 8.46 -22.04
N LEU A 126 -4.42 8.74 -20.99
CA LEU A 126 -4.52 8.09 -19.68
C LEU A 126 -5.31 8.91 -18.67
N TYR A 127 -5.29 10.25 -18.78
CA TYR A 127 -5.84 11.17 -17.79
C TYR A 127 -7.31 10.86 -17.45
N ASP A 128 -8.17 10.76 -18.45
CA ASP A 128 -9.61 10.53 -18.29
C ASP A 128 -9.96 9.09 -17.88
N LYS A 129 -8.98 8.18 -17.90
CA LYS A 129 -9.15 6.78 -17.50
C LYS A 129 -8.84 6.54 -16.03
N ILE A 130 -8.23 7.51 -15.33
CA ILE A 130 -7.97 7.39 -13.89
C ILE A 130 -9.30 7.45 -13.13
N ASN A 131 -9.45 6.60 -12.11
CA ASN A 131 -10.57 6.65 -11.19
C ASN A 131 -10.64 8.05 -10.52
N LYS A 132 -11.83 8.66 -10.52
CA LYS A 132 -12.03 10.05 -10.04
C LYS A 132 -11.61 10.27 -8.59
N ASP A 133 -11.77 9.26 -7.73
CA ASP A 133 -11.41 9.38 -6.31
C ASP A 133 -9.90 9.21 -6.11
N VAL A 134 -9.26 8.36 -6.90
CA VAL A 134 -7.79 8.26 -6.97
C VAL A 134 -7.17 9.51 -7.57
N LEU A 135 -7.80 10.09 -8.60
CA LEU A 135 -7.33 11.32 -9.24
C LEU A 135 -7.21 12.48 -8.24
N LYS A 136 -8.12 12.57 -7.26
CA LYS A 136 -8.06 13.60 -6.19
C LYS A 136 -6.79 13.48 -5.34
N ILE A 137 -6.31 12.25 -5.08
CA ILE A 137 -5.12 12.01 -4.26
C ILE A 137 -3.85 12.39 -5.02
N VAL A 138 -3.79 12.06 -6.31
CA VAL A 138 -2.59 12.28 -7.13
C VAL A 138 -2.53 13.67 -7.75
N SER A 139 -3.48 14.57 -7.41
CA SER A 139 -3.61 15.89 -8.02
C SER A 139 -3.49 17.03 -7.01
N LYS A 140 -2.97 18.16 -7.50
CA LYS A 140 -3.00 19.46 -6.81
C LYS A 140 -3.30 20.55 -7.84
N ASP A 141 -4.21 21.46 -7.52
CA ASP A 141 -4.58 22.61 -8.37
C ASP A 141 -4.94 22.20 -9.82
N GLY A 142 -5.62 21.05 -9.98
CA GLY A 142 -6.02 20.51 -11.28
C GLY A 142 -4.89 19.85 -12.10
N ARG A 143 -3.70 19.71 -11.53
CA ARG A 143 -2.54 19.08 -12.16
C ARG A 143 -2.23 17.74 -11.46
N VAL A 144 -1.80 16.74 -12.23
CA VAL A 144 -1.50 15.38 -11.76
C VAL A 144 0.00 15.18 -11.57
N TYR A 145 0.41 14.65 -10.43
CA TYR A 145 1.82 14.54 -10.05
C TYR A 145 2.27 13.10 -9.77
N ALA A 146 1.38 12.13 -9.84
CA ALA A 146 1.75 10.74 -9.67
C ALA A 146 0.88 9.83 -10.54
N PHE A 147 1.44 8.68 -10.93
CA PHE A 147 0.77 7.66 -11.73
C PHE A 147 0.27 6.55 -10.81
N PRO A 148 -1.05 6.37 -10.61
CA PRO A 148 -1.55 5.36 -9.68
C PRO A 148 -1.40 3.95 -10.25
N HIS A 149 -0.94 3.01 -9.43
CA HIS A 149 -0.79 1.62 -9.83
C HIS A 149 -1.65 0.63 -9.03
N ALA A 150 -2.15 1.04 -7.88
CA ALA A 150 -3.02 0.23 -7.03
C ALA A 150 -4.00 1.12 -6.26
N ALA A 151 -5.22 0.62 -6.06
CA ALA A 151 -6.18 1.16 -5.12
C ALA A 151 -6.94 0.02 -4.46
N TYR A 152 -7.28 0.16 -3.18
CA TYR A 152 -8.04 -0.82 -2.42
C TYR A 152 -8.90 -0.15 -1.37
N ILE A 153 -9.91 -0.90 -0.91
CA ILE A 153 -10.74 -0.56 0.25
C ILE A 153 -10.73 -1.73 1.24
N PHE A 154 -11.02 -1.43 2.49
CA PHE A 154 -11.16 -2.46 3.50
C PHE A 154 -12.54 -3.10 3.53
N GLY A 155 -12.55 -4.34 3.99
CA GLY A 155 -13.70 -5.13 4.40
C GLY A 155 -13.31 -6.02 5.57
N ILE A 156 -14.11 -7.03 5.83
CA ILE A 156 -13.83 -8.08 6.83
C ILE A 156 -13.61 -9.40 6.11
N ALA A 157 -12.41 -9.98 6.28
CA ALA A 157 -12.18 -11.37 5.90
C ALA A 157 -12.61 -12.26 7.07
N TYR A 158 -13.25 -13.39 6.76
CA TYR A 158 -13.76 -14.31 7.78
C TYR A 158 -13.52 -15.78 7.39
N ASN A 159 -13.43 -16.63 8.40
CA ASN A 159 -13.37 -18.08 8.20
C ASN A 159 -14.78 -18.65 8.01
N VAL A 160 -15.06 -19.20 6.84
CA VAL A 160 -16.38 -19.73 6.46
C VAL A 160 -16.80 -20.89 7.36
N ASP A 161 -15.89 -21.83 7.65
CA ASP A 161 -16.20 -22.99 8.49
C ASP A 161 -16.63 -22.57 9.90
N ASP A 162 -15.95 -21.53 10.45
CA ASP A 162 -16.27 -21.00 11.77
C ASP A 162 -17.63 -20.27 11.76
N PHE A 163 -17.93 -19.53 10.69
CA PHE A 163 -19.24 -18.88 10.50
C PHE A 163 -20.37 -19.89 10.36
N GLN A 164 -20.16 -20.96 9.60
CA GLN A 164 -21.13 -22.06 9.49
C GLN A 164 -21.39 -22.72 10.85
N ALA A 165 -20.32 -23.07 11.56
CA ALA A 165 -20.42 -23.69 12.90
C ALA A 165 -21.15 -22.80 13.91
N ALA A 166 -20.96 -21.48 13.81
CA ALA A 166 -21.61 -20.50 14.67
C ALA A 166 -23.04 -20.12 14.21
N GLY A 167 -23.54 -20.66 13.09
CA GLY A 167 -24.83 -20.29 12.54
C GLY A 167 -24.90 -18.80 12.13
N LEU A 168 -23.80 -18.30 11.53
CA LEU A 168 -23.67 -16.94 11.01
C LEU A 168 -23.72 -16.90 9.47
N MET A 169 -24.21 -17.96 8.83
CA MET A 169 -24.48 -18.00 7.40
C MET A 169 -25.99 -17.92 7.14
N ASN A 170 -26.36 -17.27 6.04
CA ASN A 170 -27.73 -17.24 5.52
C ASN A 170 -28.03 -18.52 4.71
N ALA A 171 -29.30 -18.76 4.44
CA ALA A 171 -29.73 -19.93 3.67
C ALA A 171 -29.23 -19.95 2.23
N ASP A 172 -28.88 -18.81 1.66
CA ASP A 172 -28.31 -18.65 0.32
C ASP A 172 -26.78 -18.80 0.27
N GLY A 173 -26.14 -19.15 1.39
CA GLY A 173 -24.71 -19.32 1.50
C GLY A 173 -23.91 -18.02 1.73
N THR A 174 -24.57 -16.86 1.75
CA THR A 174 -23.89 -15.61 2.10
C THR A 174 -23.66 -15.50 3.63
N PRO A 175 -22.65 -14.76 4.11
CA PRO A 175 -22.51 -14.50 5.54
C PRO A 175 -23.61 -13.57 6.02
N GLN A 176 -24.02 -13.71 7.29
CA GLN A 176 -24.71 -12.63 7.97
C GLN A 176 -23.72 -11.46 8.08
N GLN A 177 -24.19 -10.26 7.69
CA GLN A 177 -23.35 -9.05 7.68
C GLN A 177 -23.52 -8.31 9.01
N PRO A 178 -22.48 -8.16 9.85
CA PRO A 178 -22.54 -7.25 10.99
C PRO A 178 -22.64 -5.81 10.45
N LYS A 179 -23.67 -5.09 10.89
CA LYS A 179 -23.94 -3.73 10.39
C LYS A 179 -23.12 -2.69 11.12
N THR A 180 -22.74 -2.97 12.36
CA THR A 180 -21.97 -2.05 13.22
C THR A 180 -20.76 -2.74 13.83
N TRP A 181 -19.80 -1.95 14.31
CA TRP A 181 -18.65 -2.47 15.05
C TRP A 181 -19.06 -3.25 16.30
N ASP A 182 -20.14 -2.84 16.97
CA ASP A 182 -20.66 -3.58 18.12
C ASP A 182 -21.24 -4.94 17.72
N GLU A 183 -21.96 -5.02 16.61
CA GLU A 183 -22.43 -6.31 16.07
C GLU A 183 -21.24 -7.20 15.66
N LEU A 184 -20.18 -6.65 15.08
CA LEU A 184 -18.95 -7.41 14.77
C LEU A 184 -18.32 -7.97 16.06
N ALA A 185 -18.26 -7.19 17.14
CA ALA A 185 -17.82 -7.67 18.44
C ALA A 185 -18.69 -8.82 18.98
N GLN A 186 -20.03 -8.74 18.81
CA GLN A 186 -20.94 -9.83 19.19
C GLN A 186 -20.72 -11.09 18.32
N PHE A 187 -20.47 -10.91 17.02
CA PHE A 187 -20.09 -12.03 16.15
C PHE A 187 -18.79 -12.69 16.63
N ALA A 188 -17.79 -11.86 16.98
CA ALA A 188 -16.54 -12.38 17.53
C ALA A 188 -16.71 -13.16 18.84
N VAL A 189 -17.62 -12.71 19.74
CA VAL A 189 -17.99 -13.45 20.96
C VAL A 189 -18.62 -14.81 20.61
N LYS A 190 -19.59 -14.81 19.70
CA LYS A 190 -20.29 -16.04 19.28
C LYS A 190 -19.31 -17.02 18.61
N LEU A 191 -18.43 -16.54 17.76
CA LEU A 191 -17.37 -17.33 17.12
C LEU A 191 -16.43 -17.95 18.16
N LYS A 192 -15.98 -17.16 19.14
CA LYS A 192 -15.12 -17.68 20.22
C LYS A 192 -15.84 -18.73 21.07
N GLN A 193 -17.09 -18.51 21.42
CA GLN A 193 -17.87 -19.49 22.18
C GLN A 193 -18.06 -20.81 21.42
N THR A 194 -18.24 -20.74 20.11
CA THR A 194 -18.45 -21.91 19.25
C THR A 194 -17.17 -22.67 18.97
N THR A 195 -16.07 -21.96 18.68
CA THR A 195 -14.83 -22.55 18.16
C THR A 195 -13.75 -22.75 19.23
N GLY A 196 -13.88 -22.07 20.37
CA GLY A 196 -12.84 -22.01 21.41
C GLY A 196 -11.62 -21.13 21.01
N ARG A 197 -11.64 -20.51 19.86
CA ARG A 197 -10.57 -19.66 19.33
C ARG A 197 -10.96 -18.17 19.34
N PRO A 198 -10.00 -17.23 19.33
CA PRO A 198 -10.27 -15.82 19.16
C PRO A 198 -11.24 -15.55 17.99
N GLY A 199 -12.28 -14.75 18.23
CA GLY A 199 -13.25 -14.39 17.19
C GLY A 199 -12.77 -13.32 16.25
N PHE A 200 -11.79 -12.51 16.69
CA PHE A 200 -11.24 -11.41 15.93
C PHE A 200 -9.74 -11.26 16.21
N VAL A 201 -8.97 -10.76 15.25
CA VAL A 201 -7.57 -10.37 15.41
C VAL A 201 -7.35 -8.97 14.84
N PHE A 202 -6.58 -8.15 15.56
CA PHE A 202 -6.29 -6.76 15.23
C PHE A 202 -4.79 -6.49 15.34
N PRO A 203 -4.14 -5.83 14.35
CA PRO A 203 -2.73 -5.50 14.42
C PRO A 203 -2.50 -4.31 15.38
N THR A 204 -1.29 -4.19 15.91
CA THR A 204 -0.95 -3.12 16.86
C THR A 204 0.47 -2.62 16.73
N ALA A 205 1.23 -3.08 15.74
CA ALA A 205 2.63 -2.75 15.57
C ALA A 205 2.97 -2.41 14.12
N ASN A 206 4.11 -1.76 13.91
CA ASN A 206 4.64 -1.36 12.60
C ASN A 206 3.67 -0.50 11.79
N ASN A 207 3.01 0.45 12.45
CA ASN A 207 1.99 1.38 11.92
C ASN A 207 0.67 0.71 11.50
N ASN A 208 0.56 -0.61 11.64
CA ASN A 208 -0.57 -1.35 11.08
C ASN A 208 -1.85 -1.19 11.92
N GLY A 209 -1.74 -1.09 13.24
CA GLY A 209 -2.86 -0.86 14.14
C GLY A 209 -3.44 0.53 13.97
N GLY A 210 -2.59 1.55 14.02
CA GLY A 210 -2.97 2.93 13.81
C GLY A 210 -3.62 3.14 12.46
N TRP A 211 -3.06 2.54 11.42
CA TRP A 211 -3.62 2.57 10.07
C TRP A 211 -5.04 1.98 10.01
N GLN A 212 -5.27 0.78 10.53
CA GLN A 212 -6.60 0.18 10.56
C GLN A 212 -7.56 0.89 11.54
N PHE A 213 -7.04 1.48 12.61
CA PHE A 213 -7.83 2.23 13.59
C PHE A 213 -8.43 3.51 13.01
N THR A 214 -7.78 4.16 12.04
CA THR A 214 -8.28 5.43 11.49
C THR A 214 -9.71 5.32 10.97
N GLN A 215 -10.03 4.29 10.20
CA GLN A 215 -11.39 4.12 9.68
C GLN A 215 -12.41 3.81 10.79
N ILE A 216 -12.00 3.11 11.84
CA ILE A 216 -12.86 2.87 13.00
C ILE A 216 -13.15 4.21 13.67
N ALA A 217 -12.14 5.03 13.97
CA ALA A 217 -12.30 6.33 14.60
C ALA A 217 -13.14 7.30 13.74
N TRP A 218 -12.92 7.35 12.43
CA TRP A 218 -13.76 8.14 11.51
C TRP A 218 -15.22 7.71 11.58
N SER A 219 -15.50 6.42 11.72
CA SER A 219 -16.87 5.90 11.80
C SER A 219 -17.59 6.30 13.10
N TYR A 220 -16.82 6.60 14.15
CA TYR A 220 -17.30 7.21 15.39
C TYR A 220 -17.49 8.72 15.28
N GLY A 221 -17.00 9.36 14.22
CA GLY A 221 -17.09 10.80 13.98
C GLY A 221 -15.79 11.56 14.25
N ALA A 222 -14.71 10.88 14.64
CA ALA A 222 -13.43 11.54 14.88
C ALA A 222 -12.80 12.03 13.57
N ASN A 223 -11.97 13.07 13.70
CA ASN A 223 -10.96 13.47 12.71
C ASN A 223 -9.59 13.43 13.38
N PHE A 224 -8.52 13.24 12.59
CA PHE A 224 -7.16 13.22 13.14
C PHE A 224 -6.47 14.56 12.98
N MET A 225 -6.74 15.25 11.89
CA MET A 225 -6.17 16.58 11.65
C MET A 225 -7.10 17.47 10.83
N GLU A 226 -6.92 18.77 10.94
CA GLU A 226 -7.65 19.79 10.21
C GLU A 226 -6.70 20.89 9.75
N LYS A 227 -6.91 21.40 8.54
CA LYS A 227 -6.14 22.53 8.01
C LYS A 227 -6.78 23.84 8.45
N GLY A 228 -6.04 24.66 9.20
CA GLY A 228 -6.49 25.96 9.64
C GLY A 228 -6.57 26.98 8.48
N SER A 229 -7.23 28.11 8.73
CA SER A 229 -7.30 29.23 7.76
C SER A 229 -5.94 29.86 7.46
N ASP A 230 -4.97 29.65 8.34
CA ASP A 230 -3.56 30.06 8.18
C ASP A 230 -2.75 29.07 7.32
N GLY A 231 -3.40 28.02 6.81
CA GLY A 231 -2.78 26.98 6.02
C GLY A 231 -2.08 25.88 6.83
N LYS A 232 -1.97 26.03 8.15
CA LYS A 232 -1.29 25.07 9.03
C LYS A 232 -2.20 23.92 9.43
N TRP A 233 -1.61 22.75 9.63
CA TRP A 233 -2.31 21.58 10.12
C TRP A 233 -2.37 21.56 11.64
N LYS A 234 -3.52 21.14 12.16
CA LYS A 234 -3.76 20.97 13.60
C LYS A 234 -4.23 19.55 13.89
N ALA A 235 -3.61 18.92 14.87
CA ALA A 235 -4.07 17.63 15.39
C ALA A 235 -5.37 17.86 16.21
N VAL A 236 -6.40 17.03 15.96
CA VAL A 236 -7.73 17.20 16.56
C VAL A 236 -8.31 15.88 17.11
N PHE A 237 -7.50 14.85 17.26
CA PHE A 237 -7.98 13.52 17.66
C PHE A 237 -8.02 13.29 19.19
N ASN A 238 -7.84 14.33 20.00
CA ASN A 238 -8.14 14.33 21.42
C ASN A 238 -9.66 14.51 21.70
N SER A 239 -10.48 14.01 20.79
CA SER A 239 -11.95 14.17 20.82
C SER A 239 -12.63 13.01 21.57
N PRO A 240 -13.88 13.23 22.08
CA PRO A 240 -14.68 12.16 22.68
C PRO A 240 -14.89 10.98 21.72
N GLU A 241 -15.10 11.27 20.44
CA GLU A 241 -15.35 10.28 19.40
C GLU A 241 -14.14 9.35 19.17
N ALA A 242 -12.93 9.92 19.18
CA ALA A 242 -11.70 9.13 19.09
C ALA A 242 -11.50 8.28 20.36
N ALA A 243 -11.83 8.83 21.53
CA ALA A 243 -11.75 8.10 22.79
C ALA A 243 -12.75 6.94 22.85
N GLU A 244 -13.98 7.12 22.36
CA GLU A 244 -14.99 6.05 22.23
C GLU A 244 -14.52 4.93 21.28
N ALA A 245 -13.93 5.30 20.14
CA ALA A 245 -13.36 4.33 19.20
C ALA A 245 -12.20 3.53 19.82
N LEU A 246 -11.30 4.18 20.54
CA LEU A 246 -10.20 3.49 21.24
C LEU A 246 -10.70 2.64 22.41
N GLN A 247 -11.79 3.07 23.09
CA GLN A 247 -12.46 2.27 24.11
C GLN A 247 -13.04 1.00 23.50
N TRP A 248 -13.64 1.06 22.30
CA TRP A 248 -14.11 -0.14 21.59
C TRP A 248 -12.98 -1.15 21.33
N ILE A 249 -11.80 -0.68 20.89
CA ILE A 249 -10.62 -1.54 20.75
C ILE A 249 -10.24 -2.19 22.10
N LYS A 250 -10.22 -1.40 23.17
CA LYS A 250 -9.96 -1.90 24.54
C LYS A 250 -10.96 -2.97 24.95
N ASP A 251 -12.24 -2.74 24.66
CA ASP A 251 -13.34 -3.64 24.99
C ASP A 251 -13.23 -5.00 24.28
N LEU A 252 -12.66 -5.07 23.08
CA LEU A 252 -12.42 -6.35 22.39
C LEU A 252 -11.59 -7.33 23.24
N LYS A 253 -10.68 -6.83 24.06
CA LYS A 253 -9.86 -7.66 24.95
C LYS A 253 -10.48 -7.83 26.33
N TRP A 254 -10.84 -6.73 27.00
CA TRP A 254 -11.11 -6.76 28.43
C TRP A 254 -12.59 -7.01 28.77
N LYS A 255 -13.49 -6.67 27.87
CA LYS A 255 -14.94 -6.88 28.02
C LYS A 255 -15.43 -8.10 27.25
N TYR A 256 -15.05 -8.23 26.01
CA TYR A 256 -15.52 -9.29 25.10
C TYR A 256 -14.55 -10.49 25.08
N ASP A 257 -13.28 -10.28 25.42
CA ASP A 257 -12.25 -11.33 25.43
C ASP A 257 -12.16 -12.09 24.10
N VAL A 258 -12.20 -11.36 22.97
CA VAL A 258 -12.26 -11.96 21.61
C VAL A 258 -10.96 -11.93 20.85
N LEU A 259 -9.92 -11.29 21.39
CA LEU A 259 -8.60 -11.20 20.77
C LEU A 259 -7.68 -12.34 21.18
N PRO A 260 -6.61 -12.63 20.40
CA PRO A 260 -5.52 -13.50 20.82
C PRO A 260 -4.85 -13.01 22.12
N ALA A 261 -4.21 -13.93 22.85
CA ALA A 261 -3.46 -13.57 24.06
C ALA A 261 -2.31 -12.60 23.75
N ASN A 262 -1.54 -12.86 22.69
CA ASN A 262 -0.57 -11.90 22.16
C ASN A 262 -1.29 -10.88 21.28
N THR A 263 -1.27 -9.62 21.69
CA THR A 263 -1.85 -8.50 20.97
C THR A 263 -0.79 -7.59 20.33
N LEU A 264 0.51 -7.82 20.57
CA LEU A 264 1.60 -7.06 19.98
C LEU A 264 2.03 -7.72 18.65
N ILE A 265 1.25 -7.49 17.62
CA ILE A 265 1.41 -8.13 16.30
C ILE A 265 1.37 -7.11 15.16
N ASP A 266 2.11 -7.41 14.11
CA ASP A 266 2.07 -6.68 12.84
C ASP A 266 1.22 -7.42 11.79
N HIS A 267 1.22 -6.94 10.56
CA HIS A 267 0.49 -7.57 9.46
C HIS A 267 0.96 -9.00 9.15
N THR A 268 2.24 -9.30 9.30
CA THR A 268 2.76 -10.64 9.02
C THR A 268 2.16 -11.65 10.00
N GLU A 269 2.19 -11.32 11.29
CA GLU A 269 1.61 -12.18 12.33
C GLU A 269 0.07 -12.16 12.28
N LEU A 270 -0.54 -11.03 11.87
CA LEU A 270 -1.99 -10.93 11.65
C LEU A 270 -2.46 -11.95 10.61
N TYR A 271 -1.85 -11.95 9.42
CA TYR A 271 -2.22 -12.85 8.33
C TYR A 271 -1.89 -14.31 8.66
N LYS A 272 -0.80 -14.56 9.36
CA LYS A 272 -0.47 -15.89 9.87
C LYS A 272 -1.53 -16.36 10.86
N THR A 273 -1.90 -15.54 11.84
CA THR A 273 -2.90 -15.89 12.85
C THR A 273 -4.24 -16.22 12.19
N PHE A 274 -4.71 -15.38 11.26
CA PHE A 274 -5.93 -15.67 10.52
C PHE A 274 -5.80 -16.90 9.62
N GLY A 275 -4.73 -16.99 8.83
CA GLY A 275 -4.48 -18.07 7.86
C GLY A 275 -4.31 -19.45 8.49
N THR A 276 -3.77 -19.52 9.72
CA THR A 276 -3.67 -20.76 10.51
C THR A 276 -4.91 -21.02 11.37
N ARG A 277 -6.01 -20.27 11.17
CA ARG A 277 -7.25 -20.36 11.95
C ARG A 277 -7.07 -20.03 13.44
N GLY A 278 -6.07 -19.22 13.78
CA GLY A 278 -5.87 -18.67 15.13
C GLY A 278 -6.87 -17.60 15.52
N ALA A 279 -7.63 -17.08 14.55
CA ALA A 279 -8.76 -16.17 14.74
C ALA A 279 -9.77 -16.36 13.58
N SER A 280 -11.04 -16.02 13.84
CA SER A 280 -12.14 -16.24 12.86
C SER A 280 -12.39 -15.06 11.94
N MET A 281 -12.02 -13.84 12.32
CA MET A 281 -12.21 -12.62 11.51
C MET A 281 -11.00 -11.69 11.60
N VAL A 282 -10.81 -10.89 10.53
CA VAL A 282 -9.77 -9.87 10.41
C VAL A 282 -10.24 -8.73 9.48
N ILE A 283 -9.81 -7.49 9.73
CA ILE A 283 -9.93 -6.43 8.74
C ILE A 283 -8.92 -6.71 7.61
N GLY A 284 -9.40 -6.72 6.38
CA GLY A 284 -8.57 -6.99 5.20
C GLY A 284 -9.11 -6.34 3.95
N ALA A 285 -8.30 -6.28 2.90
CA ALA A 285 -8.67 -5.81 1.58
C ALA A 285 -8.79 -6.98 0.59
N GLY A 286 -9.14 -6.71 -0.66
CA GLY A 286 -9.31 -7.75 -1.69
C GLY A 286 -8.07 -8.60 -1.98
N ASP A 287 -6.87 -8.17 -1.52
CA ASP A 287 -5.62 -8.93 -1.62
C ASP A 287 -5.36 -9.88 -0.44
N THR A 288 -6.17 -9.80 0.63
CA THR A 288 -6.02 -10.64 1.84
C THR A 288 -5.95 -12.13 1.53
N PRO A 289 -6.80 -12.71 0.65
CA PRO A 289 -6.69 -14.12 0.30
C PRO A 289 -5.31 -14.51 -0.27
N GLY A 290 -4.68 -13.61 -1.02
CA GLY A 290 -3.34 -13.83 -1.55
C GLY A 290 -2.24 -13.86 -0.48
N LYS A 291 -2.43 -13.14 0.61
CA LYS A 291 -1.46 -13.05 1.72
C LYS A 291 -1.52 -14.23 2.69
N ILE A 292 -2.65 -14.92 2.74
CA ILE A 292 -2.86 -16.06 3.67
C ILE A 292 -2.67 -17.44 3.03
N VAL A 293 -2.47 -17.52 1.74
CA VAL A 293 -2.33 -18.78 1.00
C VAL A 293 -1.21 -19.69 1.52
N SER A 294 -0.12 -19.09 2.01
CA SER A 294 1.02 -19.84 2.57
C SER A 294 0.71 -20.58 3.88
N TYR A 295 -0.48 -20.41 4.43
CA TYR A 295 -0.92 -20.97 5.70
C TYR A 295 -1.98 -22.09 5.53
N ASP A 296 -2.09 -22.68 4.34
CA ASP A 296 -2.94 -23.85 4.03
C ASP A 296 -4.45 -23.63 4.20
N MET A 297 -4.93 -22.40 4.31
CA MET A 297 -6.36 -22.13 4.32
C MET A 297 -6.95 -22.33 2.92
N LYS A 298 -7.94 -23.23 2.81
CA LYS A 298 -8.55 -23.56 1.52
C LYS A 298 -9.40 -22.42 0.97
N PRO A 299 -9.53 -22.26 -0.36
CA PRO A 299 -10.35 -21.21 -0.97
C PRO A 299 -11.78 -21.15 -0.40
N ASN A 300 -12.46 -22.29 -0.26
CA ASN A 300 -13.83 -22.36 0.28
C ASN A 300 -13.95 -22.01 1.78
N SER A 301 -12.85 -21.99 2.52
CA SER A 301 -12.83 -21.62 3.94
C SER A 301 -12.60 -20.11 4.16
N ILE A 302 -12.42 -19.33 3.08
CA ILE A 302 -12.17 -17.90 3.12
C ILE A 302 -13.37 -17.16 2.55
N GLY A 303 -13.94 -16.24 3.31
CA GLY A 303 -14.97 -15.33 2.86
C GLY A 303 -14.58 -13.88 3.09
N MET A 304 -15.27 -12.97 2.41
CA MET A 304 -15.13 -11.52 2.60
C MET A 304 -16.50 -10.83 2.58
N MET A 305 -16.64 -9.81 3.41
CA MET A 305 -17.84 -8.99 3.50
C MET A 305 -17.49 -7.51 3.69
N ALA A 306 -18.44 -6.62 3.55
CA ALA A 306 -18.26 -5.18 3.70
C ALA A 306 -17.80 -4.82 5.13
N ILE A 307 -17.16 -3.66 5.27
CA ILE A 307 -16.79 -3.10 6.58
C ILE A 307 -18.05 -2.67 7.34
N PRO A 308 -18.13 -2.86 8.67
CA PRO A 308 -19.25 -2.35 9.46
C PRO A 308 -19.29 -0.82 9.52
N ALA A 309 -20.47 -0.24 9.80
CA ALA A 309 -20.61 1.16 10.13
C ALA A 309 -20.28 1.42 11.60
N GLY A 310 -19.90 2.64 11.91
CA GLY A 310 -19.86 3.14 13.29
C GLY A 310 -21.15 3.85 13.69
N PRO A 311 -21.18 4.40 14.91
CA PRO A 311 -22.37 5.08 15.43
C PRO A 311 -22.72 6.39 14.70
N LYS A 312 -21.78 6.98 13.98
CA LYS A 312 -21.97 8.26 13.28
C LYS A 312 -21.93 8.14 11.77
N LYS A 313 -21.06 7.26 11.25
CA LYS A 313 -20.81 7.14 9.81
C LYS A 313 -20.60 5.70 9.40
N TRP A 314 -20.93 5.42 8.14
CA TRP A 314 -20.37 4.26 7.45
C TRP A 314 -19.25 4.74 6.56
N VAL A 315 -18.02 4.34 6.82
CA VAL A 315 -16.80 4.82 6.15
C VAL A 315 -15.81 3.68 5.98
N THR A 316 -15.14 3.63 4.83
CA THR A 316 -14.01 2.75 4.57
C THR A 316 -12.79 3.56 4.13
N LEU A 317 -11.62 3.10 4.53
CA LEU A 317 -10.36 3.67 4.10
C LEU A 317 -10.09 3.28 2.65
N MET A 318 -9.69 4.26 1.82
CA MET A 318 -9.10 4.04 0.51
C MET A 318 -7.59 4.19 0.61
N GLY A 319 -6.88 3.06 0.47
CA GLY A 319 -5.44 3.04 0.37
C GLY A 319 -4.98 2.71 -1.05
N GLY A 320 -3.68 2.84 -1.29
CA GLY A 320 -3.11 2.52 -2.59
C GLY A 320 -1.65 2.90 -2.73
N GLY A 321 -1.16 2.75 -3.95
CA GLY A 321 0.21 3.08 -4.31
C GLY A 321 0.30 3.80 -5.64
N VAL A 322 1.37 4.57 -5.77
CA VAL A 322 1.68 5.36 -6.96
C VAL A 322 3.13 5.17 -7.37
N TYR A 323 3.37 5.39 -8.64
CA TYR A 323 4.69 5.77 -9.13
C TYR A 323 4.75 7.28 -9.27
N ALA A 324 5.70 7.92 -8.61
CA ALA A 324 6.03 9.31 -8.84
C ALA A 324 7.22 9.40 -9.81
N ILE A 325 7.27 10.49 -10.58
CA ILE A 325 8.37 10.80 -11.46
C ILE A 325 9.10 12.00 -10.88
N SER A 326 10.41 11.90 -10.75
CA SER A 326 11.24 12.96 -10.18
C SER A 326 11.03 14.30 -10.89
N ASN A 327 10.94 15.39 -10.12
CA ASN A 327 10.88 16.75 -10.64
C ASN A 327 12.13 17.17 -11.46
N LYS A 328 13.19 16.35 -11.43
CA LYS A 328 14.39 16.53 -12.23
C LYS A 328 14.32 15.84 -13.60
N ALA A 329 13.27 15.06 -13.84
CA ALA A 329 13.07 14.37 -15.11
C ALA A 329 12.79 15.35 -16.24
N SER A 330 13.42 15.16 -17.39
CA SER A 330 13.10 15.87 -18.62
C SER A 330 11.75 15.43 -19.19
N GLU A 331 11.14 16.23 -20.05
CA GLU A 331 9.88 15.86 -20.74
C GLU A 331 10.01 14.51 -21.47
N LYS A 332 11.17 14.25 -22.08
CA LYS A 332 11.43 12.98 -22.76
C LYS A 332 11.51 11.82 -21.78
N GLN A 333 12.07 12.02 -20.59
CA GLN A 333 12.07 11.02 -19.53
C GLN A 333 10.67 10.76 -18.99
N ILE A 334 9.82 11.79 -18.84
CA ILE A 334 8.41 11.63 -18.43
C ILE A 334 7.65 10.81 -19.48
N GLU A 335 7.80 11.13 -20.78
CA GLU A 335 7.20 10.34 -21.85
C GLU A 335 7.56 8.86 -21.75
N GLY A 336 8.85 8.56 -21.67
CA GLY A 336 9.33 7.18 -21.60
C GLY A 336 8.95 6.49 -20.30
N ALA A 337 8.96 7.20 -19.17
CA ALA A 337 8.53 6.67 -17.88
C ALA A 337 7.07 6.22 -17.92
N LEU A 338 6.15 7.03 -18.44
CA LEU A 338 4.75 6.64 -18.57
C LEU A 338 4.55 5.45 -19.52
N LYS A 339 5.31 5.38 -20.62
CA LYS A 339 5.30 4.19 -21.50
C LYS A 339 5.78 2.93 -20.78
N TRP A 340 6.83 3.04 -19.95
CA TRP A 340 7.32 1.92 -19.13
C TRP A 340 6.29 1.44 -18.12
N LEU A 341 5.64 2.39 -17.44
CA LEU A 341 4.62 2.07 -16.43
C LEU A 341 3.39 1.39 -17.05
N GLN A 342 2.99 1.79 -18.25
CA GLN A 342 1.86 1.19 -18.97
C GLN A 342 2.06 -0.26 -19.36
N MET A 343 3.30 -0.77 -19.44
CA MET A 343 3.52 -2.19 -19.73
C MET A 343 2.93 -3.14 -18.66
N THR A 344 2.76 -2.66 -17.43
CA THR A 344 2.21 -3.47 -16.33
C THR A 344 0.99 -2.84 -15.69
N CYS A 345 0.82 -1.54 -15.80
CA CYS A 345 -0.29 -0.80 -15.22
C CYS A 345 -0.97 0.02 -16.32
N THR A 346 -1.83 -0.62 -17.08
CA THR A 346 -2.56 -0.03 -18.20
C THR A 346 -4.07 -0.02 -17.97
N PRO A 347 -4.80 1.02 -18.42
CA PRO A 347 -6.27 0.99 -18.43
C PRO A 347 -6.84 0.17 -19.59
N ASP A 348 -6.00 -0.22 -20.56
CA ASP A 348 -6.42 -0.88 -21.79
C ASP A 348 -6.05 -2.37 -21.77
N ALA A 349 -7.01 -3.24 -22.11
CA ALA A 349 -6.80 -4.67 -22.25
C ALA A 349 -6.09 -4.99 -23.57
N THR A 350 -4.79 -4.63 -23.66
CA THR A 350 -3.93 -5.05 -24.78
C THR A 350 -3.81 -6.57 -24.83
N ASP A 351 -3.39 -7.14 -25.97
CA ASP A 351 -3.22 -8.59 -26.08
C ASP A 351 -2.19 -9.10 -25.05
N GLU A 352 -1.11 -8.39 -24.81
CA GLU A 352 -0.13 -8.72 -23.77
C GLU A 352 -0.76 -8.69 -22.37
N TYR A 353 -1.55 -7.65 -22.05
CA TYR A 353 -2.27 -7.58 -20.77
C TYR A 353 -3.22 -8.75 -20.59
N LYS A 354 -3.98 -9.11 -21.62
CA LYS A 354 -4.92 -10.23 -21.56
C LYS A 354 -4.22 -11.56 -21.29
N ILE A 355 -3.15 -11.85 -22.04
CA ILE A 355 -2.37 -13.09 -21.87
C ILE A 355 -1.80 -13.16 -20.44
N ASN A 356 -1.13 -12.11 -19.99
CA ASN A 356 -0.50 -12.07 -18.65
C ASN A 356 -1.52 -12.16 -17.53
N THR A 357 -2.66 -11.47 -17.68
CA THR A 357 -3.73 -11.45 -16.66
C THR A 357 -4.39 -12.83 -16.57
N GLU A 358 -4.76 -13.43 -17.69
CA GLU A 358 -5.38 -14.75 -17.71
C GLU A 358 -4.45 -15.80 -17.11
N GLN A 359 -3.19 -15.84 -17.56
CA GLN A 359 -2.18 -16.76 -17.02
C GLN A 359 -2.00 -16.56 -15.49
N SER A 360 -1.97 -15.33 -15.01
CA SER A 360 -1.83 -15.04 -13.59
C SER A 360 -2.98 -15.60 -12.76
N PHE A 361 -4.24 -15.44 -13.21
CA PHE A 361 -5.40 -15.96 -12.48
C PHE A 361 -5.48 -17.49 -12.56
N GLN A 362 -5.15 -18.08 -13.72
CA GLN A 362 -5.05 -19.52 -13.86
C GLN A 362 -4.02 -20.11 -12.89
N GLU A 363 -2.78 -19.60 -12.89
CA GLU A 363 -1.72 -20.04 -11.98
C GLU A 363 -2.11 -19.91 -10.51
N ARG A 364 -2.80 -18.82 -10.16
CA ARG A 364 -3.27 -18.60 -8.79
C ARG A 364 -4.28 -19.66 -8.37
N ALA A 365 -5.28 -19.94 -9.22
CA ALA A 365 -6.28 -20.96 -8.96
C ALA A 365 -5.64 -22.36 -8.84
N GLU A 366 -4.72 -22.73 -9.74
CA GLU A 366 -3.98 -24.00 -9.72
C GLU A 366 -3.11 -24.18 -8.46
N LYS A 367 -2.56 -23.08 -7.93
CA LYS A 367 -1.78 -23.07 -6.68
C LYS A 367 -2.65 -23.04 -5.42
N GLY A 368 -3.97 -23.05 -5.55
CA GLY A 368 -4.91 -23.06 -4.44
C GLY A 368 -5.12 -21.68 -3.77
N PHE A 369 -4.77 -20.59 -4.43
CA PHE A 369 -5.17 -19.27 -3.99
C PHE A 369 -6.67 -19.07 -4.23
N LEU A 370 -7.35 -18.41 -3.30
CA LEU A 370 -8.72 -17.98 -3.58
C LEU A 370 -8.70 -16.97 -4.74
N VAL A 371 -9.37 -17.33 -5.82
CA VAL A 371 -9.77 -16.44 -6.91
C VAL A 371 -11.28 -16.25 -6.83
N GLY A 372 -11.76 -15.02 -6.95
CA GLY A 372 -13.19 -14.68 -6.81
C GLY A 372 -13.42 -13.34 -6.10
N VAL A 373 -12.40 -12.80 -5.43
CA VAL A 373 -12.49 -11.51 -4.73
C VAL A 373 -12.10 -10.38 -5.68
N LYS A 374 -13.02 -9.45 -5.88
CA LYS A 374 -12.79 -8.20 -6.63
C LYS A 374 -12.10 -7.17 -5.73
N SER A 375 -11.46 -6.19 -6.33
CA SER A 375 -10.82 -5.09 -5.61
C SER A 375 -11.03 -3.78 -6.35
N MET A 376 -11.04 -2.68 -5.61
CA MET A 376 -11.05 -1.35 -6.18
C MET A 376 -9.94 -1.20 -7.22
N SER A 377 -10.17 -0.38 -8.23
CA SER A 377 -9.20 -0.12 -9.29
C SER A 377 -8.77 1.34 -9.29
N GLN A 378 -7.51 1.58 -9.61
CA GLN A 378 -6.99 2.91 -9.95
C GLN A 378 -7.56 3.46 -11.27
N TRP A 379 -8.16 2.61 -12.09
CA TRP A 379 -8.83 2.99 -13.33
C TRP A 379 -10.32 3.13 -13.13
N ASN A 380 -10.96 3.96 -13.96
CA ASN A 380 -12.41 4.12 -13.97
C ASN A 380 -13.12 2.88 -14.54
N THR A 381 -14.44 2.83 -14.41
CA THR A 381 -15.27 1.69 -14.84
C THR A 381 -15.29 1.46 -16.36
N GLU A 382 -14.85 2.44 -17.17
CA GLU A 382 -14.74 2.29 -18.61
C GLU A 382 -13.47 1.57 -19.07
N SER A 383 -12.51 1.37 -18.15
CA SER A 383 -11.27 0.66 -18.44
C SER A 383 -11.53 -0.76 -18.93
N SER A 384 -11.06 -1.08 -20.14
CA SER A 384 -11.16 -2.43 -20.68
C SER A 384 -10.27 -3.42 -19.94
N ALA A 385 -9.15 -2.96 -19.37
CA ALA A 385 -8.29 -3.79 -18.49
C ALA A 385 -9.01 -4.18 -17.21
N LEU A 386 -9.76 -3.25 -16.58
CA LEU A 386 -10.57 -3.55 -15.40
C LEU A 386 -11.66 -4.56 -15.73
N LYS A 387 -12.40 -4.35 -16.80
CA LYS A 387 -13.47 -5.27 -17.25
C LYS A 387 -12.90 -6.68 -17.51
N PHE A 388 -11.79 -6.78 -18.24
CA PHE A 388 -11.14 -8.04 -18.51
C PHE A 388 -10.60 -8.72 -17.24
N ARG A 389 -10.01 -7.96 -16.32
CA ARG A 389 -9.58 -8.49 -15.02
C ARG A 389 -10.75 -9.14 -14.27
N ASP A 390 -11.89 -8.45 -14.20
CA ASP A 390 -13.06 -8.94 -13.49
C ASP A 390 -13.66 -10.17 -14.17
N GLU A 391 -13.66 -10.25 -15.51
CA GLU A 391 -14.02 -11.45 -16.26
C GLU A 391 -13.11 -12.64 -15.93
N MET A 392 -11.78 -12.41 -15.78
CA MET A 392 -10.85 -13.47 -15.42
C MET A 392 -11.01 -13.90 -13.95
N ILE A 393 -11.34 -12.97 -13.03
CA ILE A 393 -11.72 -13.31 -11.66
C ILE A 393 -12.92 -14.25 -11.64
N ASP A 394 -13.97 -13.92 -12.40
CA ASP A 394 -15.18 -14.73 -12.47
C ASP A 394 -14.93 -16.09 -13.17
N LYS A 395 -14.08 -16.12 -14.23
CA LYS A 395 -13.72 -17.33 -14.98
C LYS A 395 -12.93 -18.36 -14.16
N TYR A 396 -11.99 -17.88 -13.35
CA TYR A 396 -11.09 -18.72 -12.57
C TYR A 396 -11.48 -18.82 -11.09
N ALA A 397 -12.68 -18.34 -10.73
CA ALA A 397 -13.21 -18.46 -9.37
C ALA A 397 -13.18 -19.93 -8.91
N ASN A 398 -12.57 -20.17 -7.74
CA ASN A 398 -12.37 -21.51 -7.20
C ASN A 398 -12.89 -21.67 -5.76
N GLY A 399 -13.60 -20.66 -5.24
CA GLY A 399 -14.38 -20.65 -4.00
C GLY A 399 -15.87 -20.50 -4.31
N ASP A 400 -16.73 -20.73 -3.29
CA ASP A 400 -18.14 -20.43 -3.42
C ASP A 400 -18.34 -18.90 -3.56
N PRO A 401 -18.94 -18.41 -4.66
CA PRO A 401 -19.13 -16.98 -4.87
C PRO A 401 -20.01 -16.31 -3.79
N ALA A 402 -20.88 -17.04 -3.12
CA ALA A 402 -21.68 -16.52 -2.01
C ALA A 402 -20.82 -16.03 -0.85
N HIS A 403 -19.67 -16.68 -0.59
CA HIS A 403 -18.77 -16.32 0.51
C HIS A 403 -18.11 -14.95 0.34
N VAL A 404 -18.00 -14.44 -0.87
CA VAL A 404 -17.33 -13.16 -1.19
C VAL A 404 -18.29 -12.12 -1.80
N LYS A 405 -19.57 -12.51 -2.01
CA LYS A 405 -20.57 -11.68 -2.67
C LYS A 405 -20.73 -10.30 -2.03
N LEU A 406 -20.89 -10.25 -0.71
CA LEU A 406 -21.12 -8.99 0.00
C LEU A 406 -19.93 -8.01 -0.10
N TYR A 407 -18.71 -8.51 -0.19
CA TYR A 407 -17.55 -7.67 -0.43
C TYR A 407 -17.45 -7.23 -1.90
N ASN A 408 -17.70 -8.14 -2.84
CA ASN A 408 -17.66 -7.81 -4.27
C ASN A 408 -18.73 -6.78 -4.63
N ASP A 409 -19.95 -6.91 -4.10
CA ASP A 409 -21.03 -5.92 -4.27
C ASP A 409 -20.60 -4.57 -3.68
N PHE A 410 -20.00 -4.57 -2.48
CA PHE A 410 -19.51 -3.38 -1.80
C PHE A 410 -18.38 -2.66 -2.57
N VAL A 411 -17.47 -3.40 -3.19
CA VAL A 411 -16.42 -2.82 -4.04
C VAL A 411 -16.99 -2.16 -5.30
N GLN A 412 -18.06 -2.72 -5.85
CA GLN A 412 -18.71 -2.18 -7.06
C GLN A 412 -19.59 -0.98 -6.76
N ASP A 413 -20.34 -1.05 -5.66
CA ASP A 413 -21.21 0.01 -5.16
C ASP A 413 -21.06 0.13 -3.65
N LEU A 414 -20.49 1.24 -3.20
CA LEU A 414 -20.26 1.50 -1.78
C LEU A 414 -21.54 1.61 -0.96
N GLY A 415 -22.74 1.65 -1.60
CA GLY A 415 -24.04 1.64 -0.93
C GLY A 415 -24.26 2.80 0.05
N GLY A 416 -23.61 3.94 -0.19
CA GLY A 416 -23.63 5.10 0.72
C GLY A 416 -22.51 5.11 1.76
N CYS A 417 -21.59 4.14 1.75
CA CYS A 417 -20.38 4.19 2.53
C CYS A 417 -19.47 5.33 2.03
N GLU A 418 -19.00 6.16 2.94
CA GLU A 418 -18.01 7.20 2.63
C GLU A 418 -16.68 6.54 2.27
N LEU A 419 -16.17 6.84 1.09
CA LEU A 419 -14.82 6.47 0.69
C LEU A 419 -13.85 7.57 1.13
N ARG A 420 -13.02 7.28 2.13
CA ARG A 420 -12.11 8.28 2.69
C ARG A 420 -10.65 7.89 2.40
N PRO A 421 -9.87 8.80 1.79
CA PRO A 421 -8.43 8.61 1.67
C PRO A 421 -7.75 8.69 3.04
N GLU A 422 -6.55 8.17 3.10
CA GLU A 422 -5.67 8.29 4.27
C GLU A 422 -5.38 9.77 4.61
N GLU A 423 -4.92 10.01 5.83
CA GLU A 423 -4.63 11.38 6.27
C GLU A 423 -3.57 12.04 5.37
N PRO A 424 -3.71 13.33 5.06
CA PRO A 424 -2.96 13.96 3.97
C PRO A 424 -1.51 14.29 4.28
N VAL A 425 -1.13 14.35 5.56
CA VAL A 425 0.24 14.67 6.00
C VAL A 425 0.62 13.84 7.22
N CYS A 426 1.89 13.45 7.32
CA CYS A 426 2.46 12.71 8.46
C CYS A 426 1.63 11.47 8.85
N ALA A 427 0.99 10.80 7.87
CA ALA A 427 0.10 9.68 8.16
C ALA A 427 0.85 8.49 8.78
N GLN A 428 2.07 8.22 8.33
CA GLN A 428 2.87 7.12 8.86
C GLN A 428 3.29 7.35 10.31
N GLU A 429 3.62 8.59 10.64
CA GLU A 429 3.96 9.00 12.00
C GLU A 429 2.73 8.96 12.92
N LEU A 430 1.57 9.41 12.41
CA LEU A 430 0.29 9.29 13.11
C LEU A 430 -0.02 7.82 13.43
N TYR A 431 0.15 6.92 12.47
CA TYR A 431 -0.12 5.49 12.68
C TYR A 431 0.77 4.89 13.76
N GLY A 432 2.06 5.27 13.80
CA GLY A 432 2.98 4.83 14.86
C GLY A 432 2.59 5.33 16.26
N ILE A 433 2.10 6.57 16.35
CA ILE A 433 1.61 7.14 17.62
C ILE A 433 0.33 6.42 18.05
N LEU A 434 -0.59 6.15 17.13
CA LEU A 434 -1.83 5.43 17.41
C LEU A 434 -1.55 3.95 17.79
N ASP A 435 -0.55 3.30 17.19
CA ASP A 435 -0.10 1.96 17.61
C ASP A 435 0.22 1.94 19.11
N ASN A 436 0.96 2.95 19.60
CA ASN A 436 1.29 3.04 21.03
C ASN A 436 0.04 3.16 21.90
N CYS A 437 -0.94 3.95 21.50
CA CYS A 437 -2.21 4.08 22.24
C CYS A 437 -2.99 2.75 22.26
N ILE A 438 -3.04 2.06 21.11
CA ILE A 438 -3.72 0.77 20.96
C ILE A 438 -3.00 -0.30 21.81
N GLN A 439 -1.67 -0.36 21.77
CA GLN A 439 -0.89 -1.29 22.59
C GLN A 439 -1.13 -1.07 24.08
N GLU A 440 -1.15 0.20 24.52
CA GLU A 440 -1.38 0.53 25.92
C GLU A 440 -2.76 0.06 26.39
N VAL A 441 -3.85 0.35 25.65
CA VAL A 441 -5.19 -0.08 26.05
C VAL A 441 -5.38 -1.59 25.99
N LEU A 442 -4.58 -2.31 25.18
CA LEU A 442 -4.66 -3.76 25.06
C LEU A 442 -3.73 -4.49 26.04
N THR A 443 -2.74 -3.83 26.63
CA THR A 443 -1.82 -4.43 27.60
C THR A 443 -2.10 -4.00 29.05
N ASN A 444 -2.69 -2.83 29.24
CA ASN A 444 -3.02 -2.25 30.52
C ASN A 444 -4.54 -2.02 30.62
N LYS A 445 -5.21 -2.81 31.48
CA LYS A 445 -6.66 -2.73 31.69
C LYS A 445 -7.11 -1.37 32.24
N ASP A 446 -6.23 -0.70 33.00
CA ASP A 446 -6.55 0.57 33.66
C ASP A 446 -6.20 1.78 32.78
N ALA A 447 -5.63 1.58 31.59
CA ALA A 447 -5.31 2.66 30.67
C ALA A 447 -6.59 3.42 30.26
N ASP A 448 -6.55 4.75 30.35
CA ASP A 448 -7.66 5.61 29.96
C ASP A 448 -7.49 6.12 28.52
N PRO A 449 -8.38 5.73 27.59
CA PRO A 449 -8.30 6.13 26.18
C PRO A 449 -8.22 7.65 25.98
N LYS A 450 -8.96 8.43 26.76
CA LYS A 450 -8.99 9.89 26.65
C LYS A 450 -7.63 10.49 26.97
N THR A 451 -7.07 10.13 28.12
CA THR A 451 -5.75 10.62 28.56
C THR A 451 -4.64 10.24 27.56
N LEU A 452 -4.70 9.03 27.02
CA LEU A 452 -3.72 8.58 26.02
C LEU A 452 -3.81 9.40 24.74
N LEU A 453 -5.01 9.65 24.23
CA LEU A 453 -5.22 10.43 23.01
C LEU A 453 -4.92 11.92 23.21
N GLU A 454 -5.19 12.51 24.39
CA GLU A 454 -4.78 13.88 24.71
C GLU A 454 -3.26 14.05 24.61
N LYS A 455 -2.51 13.13 25.21
CA LYS A 455 -1.05 13.11 25.12
C LYS A 455 -0.58 12.89 23.68
N ALA A 456 -1.10 11.87 23.00
CA ALA A 456 -0.74 11.52 21.63
C ALA A 456 -1.01 12.68 20.65
N ASN A 457 -2.14 13.38 20.80
CA ASN A 457 -2.50 14.54 20.00
C ASN A 457 -1.49 15.69 20.17
N SER A 458 -1.10 15.97 21.42
CA SER A 458 -0.09 17.00 21.72
C SER A 458 1.29 16.63 21.18
N ASP A 459 1.70 15.38 21.36
CA ASP A 459 2.99 14.87 20.87
C ASP A 459 3.04 14.89 19.33
N PHE A 460 1.95 14.52 18.66
CA PHE A 460 1.84 14.55 17.21
C PHE A 460 1.92 15.98 16.66
N GLN A 461 1.17 16.91 17.27
CA GLN A 461 1.23 18.33 16.90
C GLN A 461 2.65 18.86 16.96
N LYS A 462 3.28 18.71 18.12
CA LYS A 462 4.60 19.30 18.41
C LYS A 462 5.73 18.67 17.61
N ASN A 463 5.71 17.35 17.46
CA ASN A 463 6.84 16.62 16.88
C ASN A 463 6.77 16.53 15.35
N TYR A 464 5.56 16.67 14.77
CA TYR A 464 5.36 16.46 13.33
C TYR A 464 4.66 17.63 12.65
N LEU A 465 3.45 18.01 13.05
CA LEU A 465 2.69 19.02 12.31
C LEU A 465 3.30 20.43 12.43
N ASP A 466 3.88 20.80 13.58
CA ASP A 466 4.55 22.07 13.76
C ASP A 466 5.88 22.19 12.99
N ASN A 467 6.41 21.06 12.51
CA ASN A 467 7.67 20.98 11.77
C ASN A 467 7.47 20.86 10.26
N LEU A 468 6.22 20.91 9.76
CA LEU A 468 5.97 20.93 8.33
C LEU A 468 6.38 22.29 7.74
N ASP A 469 7.17 22.25 6.68
CA ASP A 469 7.46 23.42 5.86
C ASP A 469 6.22 23.70 4.98
N TYR A 470 5.58 24.87 5.18
CA TYR A 470 4.34 25.27 4.50
C TYR A 470 4.58 26.12 3.27
#